data_f223c0d6e304afffc0bf41166248ae50
#
_entry.id   f223c0d6e304afffc0bf41166248ae50
#
_cell.length_a   1.000
_cell.length_b   1.000
_cell.length_c   1.000
_cell.angle_alpha   90.00
_cell.angle_beta   90.00
_cell.angle_gamma   90.00
#
_symmetry.space_group_name_H-M   'P 1'
#
loop_
_entity.id
_entity.type
_entity.pdbx_description
1 polymer ?
#
loop_
_entity_poly.entity_id
_entity_poly.type
_entity_poly.pdbx_seq_one_letter_code
_entity_poly.pdbx_strand_id
1 'polypeptide(L)'
;VALSVNSNLEYSLMEVQIENKKQCLIISKALVESVMKRCSITDFSTLSTIPGSNLESIEARHPYFDRKSTVILGDHVTIEMGTGVVHTAPAHGLEDFHASNKYNLEILNYVGPDGTFTDDAKDFSGMNLEEANKKSIEMLEETSNLLSKESYQHSFPHCWRHKTPLFYRATPQW
;
A
#
# COMPACT_ATOMS: atom_id res chain seq x y z
N VAL A 1 -7.57 -1.17 0.75
CA VAL A 1 -8.62 -2.20 0.70
C VAL A 1 -8.00 -3.59 0.69
N ALA A 2 -6.95 -3.81 -0.08
CA ALA A 2 -6.21 -5.05 -0.16
C ALA A 2 -4.71 -4.79 -0.24
N LEU A 3 -3.92 -5.86 -0.18
CA LEU A 3 -2.49 -5.87 -0.41
C LEU A 3 -2.21 -6.77 -1.61
N SER A 4 -1.56 -6.26 -2.65
CA SER A 4 -1.18 -7.04 -3.82
C SER A 4 0.24 -7.58 -3.69
N VAL A 5 0.42 -8.85 -4.04
CA VAL A 5 1.72 -9.53 -4.20
C VAL A 5 1.77 -10.21 -5.57
N ASN A 6 2.96 -10.46 -6.09
CA ASN A 6 3.11 -11.13 -7.38
C ASN A 6 3.37 -12.63 -7.18
N SER A 7 2.56 -13.48 -7.80
CA SER A 7 2.64 -14.94 -7.70
C SER A 7 3.98 -15.51 -8.14
N ASN A 8 4.66 -14.83 -9.08
CA ASN A 8 5.93 -15.27 -9.68
C ASN A 8 7.17 -14.81 -8.91
N LEU A 9 6.98 -13.99 -7.87
CA LEU A 9 8.07 -13.53 -7.01
C LEU A 9 8.20 -14.40 -5.76
N GLU A 10 9.41 -14.49 -5.23
CA GLU A 10 9.67 -15.06 -3.92
C GLU A 10 9.59 -13.97 -2.84
N TYR A 11 9.01 -14.30 -1.70
CA TYR A 11 8.90 -13.44 -0.52
C TYR A 11 9.61 -14.06 0.66
N SER A 12 10.42 -13.26 1.33
CA SER A 12 11.14 -13.66 2.53
C SER A 12 10.44 -13.14 3.78
N LEU A 13 10.28 -14.02 4.76
CA LEU A 13 9.94 -13.65 6.13
C LEU A 13 11.26 -13.30 6.83
N MET A 14 11.40 -12.04 7.18
CA MET A 14 12.59 -11.48 7.82
C MET A 14 12.35 -11.27 9.30
N GLU A 15 13.23 -11.73 10.16
CA GLU A 15 13.34 -11.24 11.54
C GLU A 15 14.24 -10.00 11.53
N VAL A 16 13.78 -8.92 12.12
CA VAL A 16 14.51 -7.65 12.17
C VAL A 16 14.50 -7.10 13.58
N GLN A 17 15.57 -6.38 13.95
CA GLN A 17 15.67 -5.67 15.21
C GLN A 17 15.41 -4.18 14.98
N ILE A 18 14.33 -3.66 15.56
CA ILE A 18 13.94 -2.25 15.47
C ILE A 18 13.70 -1.74 16.89
N GLU A 19 14.36 -0.66 17.29
CA GLU A 19 14.22 -0.06 18.63
C GLU A 19 14.30 -1.07 19.79
N ASN A 20 15.24 -2.00 19.72
CA ASN A 20 15.40 -3.11 20.67
C ASN A 20 14.22 -4.10 20.75
N LYS A 21 13.35 -4.12 19.74
CA LYS A 21 12.26 -5.10 19.62
C LYS A 21 12.47 -5.96 18.37
N LYS A 22 12.25 -7.26 18.52
CA LYS A 22 12.20 -8.18 17.39
C LYS A 22 10.84 -8.05 16.70
N GLN A 23 10.89 -7.89 15.38
CA GLN A 23 9.71 -7.84 14.51
C GLN A 23 9.91 -8.75 13.31
N CYS A 24 8.82 -9.15 12.67
CA CYS A 24 8.87 -9.91 11.42
C CYS A 24 8.30 -9.07 10.28
N LEU A 25 9.01 -9.05 9.16
CA LEU A 25 8.60 -8.36 7.93
C LEU A 25 8.49 -9.36 6.79
N ILE A 26 7.47 -9.22 5.94
CA ILE A 26 7.35 -9.94 4.68
C ILE A 26 7.74 -8.99 3.55
N ILE A 27 8.77 -9.34 2.79
CA ILE A 27 9.35 -8.49 1.75
C ILE A 27 9.69 -9.38 0.56
N SER A 28 9.53 -8.89 -0.67
CA SER A 28 10.06 -9.60 -1.85
C SER A 28 11.56 -9.87 -1.65
N LYS A 29 11.96 -11.11 -1.83
CA LYS A 29 13.35 -11.56 -1.63
C LYS A 29 14.37 -10.68 -2.36
N ALA A 30 14.03 -10.27 -3.59
CA ALA A 30 14.90 -9.41 -4.39
C ALA A 30 15.07 -8.00 -3.83
N LEU A 31 14.17 -7.54 -2.95
CA LEU A 31 14.17 -6.19 -2.39
C LEU A 31 14.69 -6.13 -0.94
N VAL A 32 14.97 -7.26 -0.30
CA VAL A 32 15.38 -7.32 1.11
C VAL A 32 16.51 -6.36 1.41
N GLU A 33 17.64 -6.48 0.73
CA GLU A 33 18.82 -5.64 0.98
C GLU A 33 18.53 -4.14 0.79
N SER A 34 17.76 -3.80 -0.26
CA SER A 34 17.37 -2.42 -0.53
C SER A 34 16.47 -1.85 0.57
N VAL A 35 15.49 -2.63 1.04
CA VAL A 35 14.57 -2.23 2.11
C VAL A 35 15.33 -2.05 3.43
N MET A 36 16.16 -3.02 3.82
CA MET A 36 16.94 -2.95 5.05
C MET A 36 17.84 -1.70 5.06
N LYS A 37 18.51 -1.42 3.95
CA LYS A 37 19.34 -0.22 3.80
C LYS A 37 18.53 1.08 3.92
N ARG A 38 17.38 1.18 3.25
CA ARG A 38 16.51 2.38 3.29
C ARG A 38 15.91 2.61 4.68
N CYS A 39 15.59 1.54 5.39
CA CYS A 39 15.06 1.61 6.75
C CYS A 39 16.14 1.69 7.82
N SER A 40 17.44 1.72 7.44
CA SER A 40 18.59 1.72 8.37
C SER A 40 18.59 0.54 9.35
N ILE A 41 18.06 -0.62 8.91
CA ILE A 41 18.02 -1.85 9.67
C ILE A 41 19.32 -2.64 9.37
N THR A 42 20.14 -2.86 10.39
CA THR A 42 21.44 -3.55 10.27
C THR A 42 21.43 -4.96 10.86
N ASP A 43 20.52 -5.24 11.79
CA ASP A 43 20.37 -6.55 12.43
C ASP A 43 19.11 -7.23 11.91
N PHE A 44 19.29 -8.16 10.98
CA PHE A 44 18.21 -8.91 10.36
C PHE A 44 18.66 -10.30 9.91
N SER A 45 17.70 -11.22 9.85
CA SER A 45 17.92 -12.58 9.33
C SER A 45 16.69 -13.07 8.56
N THR A 46 16.91 -13.93 7.57
CA THR A 46 15.83 -14.58 6.83
C THR A 46 15.39 -15.84 7.59
N LEU A 47 14.13 -15.88 7.99
CA LEU A 47 13.54 -17.05 8.66
C LEU A 47 13.04 -18.08 7.65
N SER A 48 12.41 -17.63 6.57
CA SER A 48 11.92 -18.50 5.49
C SER A 48 11.72 -17.72 4.19
N THR A 49 11.58 -18.44 3.09
CA THR A 49 11.23 -17.88 1.78
C THR A 49 10.14 -18.74 1.16
N ILE A 50 9.11 -18.08 0.62
CA ILE A 50 7.96 -18.75 0.01
C ILE A 50 7.59 -18.04 -1.32
N PRO A 51 6.98 -18.76 -2.27
CA PRO A 51 6.39 -18.12 -3.46
C PRO A 51 5.27 -17.15 -3.07
N GLY A 52 5.12 -16.07 -3.83
CA GLY A 52 4.04 -15.09 -3.61
C GLY A 52 2.64 -15.71 -3.69
N SER A 53 2.47 -16.75 -4.51
CA SER A 53 1.21 -17.52 -4.55
C SER A 53 0.78 -18.09 -3.20
N ASN A 54 1.70 -18.36 -2.29
CA ASN A 54 1.38 -18.88 -0.96
C ASN A 54 0.89 -17.80 0.03
N LEU A 55 0.99 -16.53 -0.35
CA LEU A 55 0.49 -15.40 0.42
C LEU A 55 -0.96 -15.05 0.06
N GLU A 56 -1.52 -15.64 -1.00
CA GLU A 56 -2.88 -15.39 -1.45
C GLU A 56 -3.89 -15.69 -0.35
N SER A 57 -4.88 -14.82 -0.22
CA SER A 57 -5.98 -14.92 0.77
C SER A 57 -5.58 -14.81 2.25
N ILE A 58 -4.32 -14.48 2.55
CA ILE A 58 -3.94 -14.12 3.92
C ILE A 58 -4.65 -12.82 4.30
N GLU A 59 -5.22 -12.78 5.49
CA GLU A 59 -5.83 -11.58 6.03
C GLU A 59 -4.82 -10.80 6.88
N ALA A 60 -4.55 -9.57 6.48
CA ALA A 60 -3.74 -8.61 7.24
C ALA A 60 -4.65 -7.66 8.03
N ARG A 61 -4.25 -7.29 9.24
CA ARG A 61 -4.91 -6.25 10.00
C ARG A 61 -4.52 -4.88 9.45
N HIS A 62 -5.50 -3.99 9.26
CA HIS A 62 -5.21 -2.61 8.85
C HIS A 62 -4.44 -1.87 9.96
N PRO A 63 -3.42 -1.04 9.63
CA PRO A 63 -2.52 -0.49 10.64
C PRO A 63 -3.18 0.47 11.65
N TYR A 64 -4.28 1.14 11.29
CA TYR A 64 -4.97 2.08 12.18
C TYR A 64 -6.51 1.98 12.16
N PHE A 65 -7.11 1.22 11.25
CA PHE A 65 -8.55 0.95 11.29
C PHE A 65 -8.84 -0.46 11.77
N ASP A 66 -9.94 -0.66 12.48
CA ASP A 66 -10.41 -1.99 12.87
C ASP A 66 -11.08 -2.69 11.68
N ARG A 67 -10.26 -3.08 10.73
CA ARG A 67 -10.67 -3.88 9.57
C ARG A 67 -9.53 -4.77 9.09
N LYS A 68 -9.87 -5.77 8.31
CA LYS A 68 -8.93 -6.64 7.64
C LYS A 68 -8.72 -6.21 6.19
N SER A 69 -7.55 -6.48 5.66
CA SER A 69 -7.18 -6.33 4.25
C SER A 69 -6.68 -7.66 3.74
N THR A 70 -7.28 -8.17 2.69
CA THR A 70 -6.91 -9.45 2.11
C THR A 70 -5.69 -9.30 1.21
N VAL A 71 -4.79 -10.27 1.24
CA VAL A 71 -3.70 -10.37 0.25
C VAL A 71 -4.24 -10.99 -1.02
N ILE A 72 -4.03 -10.32 -2.15
CA ILE A 72 -4.43 -10.74 -3.48
C ILE A 72 -3.22 -10.86 -4.42
N LEU A 73 -3.38 -11.59 -5.50
CA LEU A 73 -2.34 -11.68 -6.52
C LEU A 73 -2.53 -10.58 -7.57
N GLY A 74 -1.43 -9.89 -7.91
CA GLY A 74 -1.41 -8.82 -8.89
C GLY A 74 -0.12 -8.81 -9.71
N ASP A 75 -0.25 -8.96 -11.02
CA ASP A 75 0.91 -9.02 -11.95
C ASP A 75 1.61 -7.66 -12.09
N HIS A 76 0.94 -6.56 -11.68
CA HIS A 76 1.49 -5.21 -11.67
C HIS A 76 2.54 -4.97 -10.56
N VAL A 77 2.64 -5.87 -9.59
CA VAL A 77 3.66 -5.78 -8.54
C VAL A 77 5.02 -6.15 -9.11
N THR A 78 5.96 -5.22 -9.05
CA THR A 78 7.33 -5.35 -9.57
C THR A 78 8.38 -5.33 -8.46
N ILE A 79 9.64 -5.56 -8.82
CA ILE A 79 10.80 -5.48 -7.93
C ILE A 79 11.67 -4.25 -8.17
N GLU A 80 11.16 -3.24 -8.87
CA GLU A 80 11.93 -2.03 -9.17
C GLU A 80 12.09 -1.15 -7.94
N MET A 81 11.08 -1.12 -7.08
CA MET A 81 11.09 -0.34 -5.83
C MET A 81 10.06 -0.84 -4.82
N GLY A 82 10.06 -0.24 -3.63
CA GLY A 82 9.11 -0.59 -2.56
C GLY A 82 9.55 -1.83 -1.79
N THR A 83 8.59 -2.66 -1.44
CA THR A 83 8.76 -3.89 -0.65
C THR A 83 8.35 -5.15 -1.42
N GLY A 84 7.76 -5.00 -2.61
CA GLY A 84 7.09 -6.08 -3.34
C GLY A 84 5.69 -6.41 -2.79
N VAL A 85 5.20 -5.64 -1.81
CA VAL A 85 3.81 -5.68 -1.33
C VAL A 85 3.21 -4.30 -1.55
N VAL A 86 2.12 -4.23 -2.31
CA VAL A 86 1.52 -2.97 -2.76
C VAL A 86 0.13 -2.80 -2.15
N HIS A 87 -0.13 -1.64 -1.54
CA HIS A 87 -1.48 -1.28 -1.14
C HIS A 87 -2.36 -1.11 -2.39
N THR A 88 -3.52 -1.73 -2.38
CA THR A 88 -4.43 -1.79 -3.53
C THR A 88 -5.74 -1.09 -3.21
N ALA A 89 -6.07 -0.08 -4.04
CA ALA A 89 -7.26 0.74 -3.92
C ALA A 89 -8.05 0.76 -5.25
N PRO A 90 -9.05 -0.13 -5.43
CA PRO A 90 -9.75 -0.32 -6.70
C PRO A 90 -10.46 0.93 -7.23
N ALA A 91 -10.79 1.89 -6.37
CA ALA A 91 -11.41 3.14 -6.78
C ALA A 91 -10.41 4.15 -7.38
N HIS A 92 -9.10 3.96 -7.22
CA HIS A 92 -8.09 4.98 -7.48
C HIS A 92 -6.93 4.55 -8.39
N GLY A 93 -7.00 3.34 -8.97
CA GLY A 93 -6.03 2.83 -9.94
C GLY A 93 -6.63 1.81 -10.89
N LEU A 94 -6.28 1.87 -12.17
CA LEU A 94 -6.82 0.94 -13.17
C LEU A 94 -6.34 -0.49 -12.94
N GLU A 95 -5.07 -0.66 -12.61
CA GLU A 95 -4.47 -1.97 -12.31
C GLU A 95 -5.05 -2.55 -11.03
N ASP A 96 -5.23 -1.70 -10.00
CA ASP A 96 -5.89 -2.05 -8.75
C ASP A 96 -7.34 -2.46 -8.97
N PHE A 97 -8.06 -1.74 -9.84
CA PHE A 97 -9.43 -2.07 -10.21
C PHE A 97 -9.51 -3.45 -10.88
N HIS A 98 -8.65 -3.72 -11.86
CA HIS A 98 -8.64 -5.02 -12.54
C HIS A 98 -8.25 -6.17 -11.61
N ALA A 99 -7.24 -5.98 -10.77
CA ALA A 99 -6.86 -6.98 -9.78
C ALA A 99 -7.99 -7.25 -8.78
N SER A 100 -8.61 -6.19 -8.27
CA SER A 100 -9.70 -6.29 -7.30
C SER A 100 -10.94 -6.98 -7.83
N ASN A 101 -11.29 -6.76 -9.10
CA ASN A 101 -12.43 -7.41 -9.74
C ASN A 101 -12.31 -8.94 -9.79
N LYS A 102 -11.10 -9.48 -9.94
CA LYS A 102 -10.85 -10.94 -9.90
C LYS A 102 -11.24 -11.56 -8.55
N TYR A 103 -11.18 -10.77 -7.48
CA TYR A 103 -11.47 -11.20 -6.10
C TYR A 103 -12.82 -10.68 -5.58
N ASN A 104 -13.64 -10.04 -6.44
CA ASN A 104 -14.92 -9.42 -6.07
C ASN A 104 -14.79 -8.46 -4.86
N LEU A 105 -13.70 -7.71 -4.79
CA LEU A 105 -13.50 -6.75 -3.71
C LEU A 105 -14.40 -5.53 -3.88
N GLU A 106 -14.84 -4.99 -2.76
CA GLU A 106 -15.65 -3.79 -2.73
C GLU A 106 -14.89 -2.56 -3.25
N ILE A 107 -15.52 -1.78 -4.11
CA ILE A 107 -14.95 -0.54 -4.65
C ILE A 107 -15.35 0.60 -3.72
N LEU A 108 -14.52 0.84 -2.72
CA LEU A 108 -14.72 1.93 -1.76
C LEU A 108 -14.18 3.24 -2.35
N ASN A 109 -15.09 4.14 -2.70
CA ASN A 109 -14.75 5.44 -3.27
C ASN A 109 -15.10 6.55 -2.28
N TYR A 110 -14.14 6.94 -1.47
CA TYR A 110 -14.28 7.96 -0.45
C TYR A 110 -13.88 9.37 -0.90
N VAL A 111 -13.46 9.55 -2.16
CA VAL A 111 -13.07 10.87 -2.68
C VAL A 111 -14.16 11.39 -3.61
N GLY A 112 -14.68 12.57 -3.31
CA GLY A 112 -15.69 13.26 -4.08
C GLY A 112 -15.16 13.81 -5.42
N PRO A 113 -16.04 14.33 -6.27
CA PRO A 113 -15.66 14.90 -7.56
C PRO A 113 -14.83 16.19 -7.44
N ASP A 114 -14.87 16.84 -6.30
CA ASP A 114 -14.10 18.04 -5.94
C ASP A 114 -12.69 17.72 -5.39
N GLY A 115 -12.36 16.42 -5.21
CA GLY A 115 -11.07 15.97 -4.68
C GLY A 115 -10.99 15.98 -3.16
N THR A 116 -12.11 16.15 -2.47
CA THR A 116 -12.18 16.06 -1.00
C THR A 116 -12.75 14.72 -0.56
N PHE A 117 -12.38 14.28 0.64
CA PHE A 117 -12.93 13.07 1.23
C PHE A 117 -14.37 13.27 1.68
N THR A 118 -15.23 12.32 1.35
CA THR A 118 -16.65 12.31 1.76
C THR A 118 -16.82 11.99 3.23
N ASP A 119 -18.02 12.21 3.77
CA ASP A 119 -18.34 11.91 5.18
C ASP A 119 -18.18 10.43 5.54
N ASP A 120 -18.31 9.52 4.58
CA ASP A 120 -18.07 8.08 4.76
C ASP A 120 -16.60 7.76 5.08
N ALA A 121 -15.68 8.68 4.78
CA ALA A 121 -14.26 8.55 5.09
C ALA A 121 -13.92 8.78 6.57
N LYS A 122 -14.89 9.04 7.43
CA LYS A 122 -14.74 9.22 8.89
C LYS A 122 -13.68 10.28 9.25
N ASP A 123 -12.54 9.81 9.77
CA ASP A 123 -11.45 10.68 10.24
C ASP A 123 -10.83 11.56 9.14
N PHE A 124 -11.11 11.28 7.88
CA PHE A 124 -10.62 12.04 6.72
C PHE A 124 -11.70 12.94 6.08
N SER A 125 -12.94 12.91 6.58
CA SER A 125 -14.06 13.69 6.02
C SER A 125 -13.70 15.16 5.83
N GLY A 126 -14.00 15.70 4.66
CA GLY A 126 -13.75 17.08 4.27
C GLY A 126 -12.29 17.44 3.94
N MET A 127 -11.35 16.55 4.17
CA MET A 127 -9.93 16.79 3.84
C MET A 127 -9.67 16.68 2.35
N ASN A 128 -8.76 17.50 1.84
CA ASN A 128 -8.18 17.28 0.52
C ASN A 128 -7.11 16.17 0.57
N LEU A 129 -6.62 15.75 -0.61
CA LEU A 129 -5.67 14.62 -0.71
C LEU A 129 -4.35 14.88 0.02
N GLU A 130 -3.86 16.13 0.05
CA GLU A 130 -2.61 16.46 0.72
C GLU A 130 -2.75 16.39 2.25
N GLU A 131 -3.84 16.93 2.78
CA GLU A 131 -4.17 16.86 4.21
C GLU A 131 -4.36 15.41 4.67
N ALA A 132 -5.09 14.62 3.88
CA ALA A 132 -5.31 13.20 4.17
C ALA A 132 -4.01 12.38 4.15
N ASN A 133 -3.09 12.66 3.23
CA ASN A 133 -1.78 12.02 3.19
C ASN A 133 -0.96 12.34 4.45
N LYS A 134 -0.94 13.60 4.90
CA LYS A 134 -0.25 13.99 6.15
C LYS A 134 -0.85 13.25 7.34
N LYS A 135 -2.18 13.27 7.47
CA LYS A 135 -2.89 12.59 8.55
C LYS A 135 -2.67 11.07 8.55
N SER A 136 -2.64 10.44 7.39
CA SER A 136 -2.33 9.00 7.28
C SER A 136 -0.95 8.66 7.85
N ILE A 137 0.05 9.50 7.58
CA ILE A 137 1.41 9.31 8.12
C ILE A 137 1.40 9.48 9.65
N GLU A 138 0.74 10.53 10.16
CA GLU A 138 0.60 10.77 11.60
C GLU A 138 -0.06 9.57 12.31
N MET A 139 -1.15 9.04 11.77
CA MET A 139 -1.84 7.86 12.32
C MET A 139 -0.94 6.61 12.31
N LEU A 140 -0.10 6.42 11.29
CA LEU A 140 0.87 5.33 11.24
C LEU A 140 1.98 5.50 12.29
N GLU A 141 2.44 6.74 12.52
CA GLU A 141 3.41 7.07 13.57
C GLU A 141 2.81 6.80 14.97
N GLU A 142 1.61 7.30 15.25
CA GLU A 142 0.90 7.12 16.51
C GLU A 142 0.66 5.65 16.87
N THR A 143 0.35 4.83 15.86
CA THR A 143 0.12 3.38 16.05
C THR A 143 1.41 2.56 16.02
N SER A 144 2.59 3.20 15.86
CA SER A 144 3.90 2.52 15.69
C SER A 144 3.92 1.52 14.52
N ASN A 145 3.16 1.79 13.47
CA ASN A 145 3.10 0.98 12.25
C ASN A 145 3.85 1.60 11.07
N LEU A 146 4.49 2.75 11.25
CA LEU A 146 5.34 3.36 10.23
C LEU A 146 6.77 2.84 10.38
N LEU A 147 7.21 2.03 9.43
CA LEU A 147 8.58 1.51 9.42
C LEU A 147 9.59 2.58 8.96
N SER A 148 9.29 3.27 7.86
CA SER A 148 10.12 4.33 7.31
C SER A 148 9.31 5.18 6.34
N LYS A 149 9.72 6.43 6.15
CA LYS A 149 9.18 7.32 5.13
C LYS A 149 10.31 8.01 4.39
N GLU A 150 10.15 8.20 3.10
CA GLU A 150 11.11 8.92 2.26
C GLU A 150 10.39 9.80 1.26
N SER A 151 11.01 10.91 0.87
CA SER A 151 10.52 11.75 -0.22
C SER A 151 10.95 11.15 -1.55
N TYR A 152 9.99 10.91 -2.42
CA TYR A 152 10.23 10.36 -3.75
C TYR A 152 9.68 11.28 -4.83
N GLN A 153 10.48 11.55 -5.84
CA GLN A 153 10.07 12.36 -7.00
C GLN A 153 9.76 11.45 -8.18
N HIS A 154 8.56 11.55 -8.69
CA HIS A 154 8.11 10.79 -9.86
C HIS A 154 7.24 11.65 -10.78
N SER A 155 7.07 11.21 -12.03
CA SER A 155 6.16 11.83 -12.97
C SER A 155 4.72 11.62 -12.55
N PHE A 156 3.94 12.67 -12.47
CA PHE A 156 2.53 12.64 -12.11
C PHE A 156 1.67 13.23 -13.24
N PRO A 157 0.55 12.59 -13.62
CA PRO A 157 -0.31 13.13 -14.66
C PRO A 157 -0.93 14.46 -14.22
N HIS A 158 -0.89 15.44 -15.13
CA HIS A 158 -1.47 16.76 -14.91
C HIS A 158 -2.50 17.09 -16.00
N CYS A 159 -3.51 17.85 -15.61
CA CYS A 159 -4.46 18.42 -16.57
C CYS A 159 -3.71 19.29 -17.58
N TRP A 160 -3.84 18.99 -18.88
CA TRP A 160 -3.15 19.74 -19.93
C TRP A 160 -3.51 21.22 -19.96
N ARG A 161 -4.74 21.57 -19.54
CA ARG A 161 -5.27 22.94 -19.53
C ARG A 161 -4.89 23.71 -18.26
N HIS A 162 -5.19 23.14 -17.08
CA HIS A 162 -5.02 23.83 -15.80
C HIS A 162 -3.69 23.55 -15.11
N LYS A 163 -2.92 22.60 -15.62
CA LYS A 163 -1.64 22.15 -15.02
C LYS A 163 -1.74 21.65 -13.58
N THR A 164 -2.95 21.29 -13.13
CA THR A 164 -3.20 20.71 -11.83
C THR A 164 -2.99 19.20 -11.87
N PRO A 165 -2.54 18.57 -10.77
CA PRO A 165 -2.46 17.11 -10.66
C PRO A 165 -3.82 16.45 -10.88
N LEU A 166 -3.81 15.29 -11.54
CA LEU A 166 -4.99 14.48 -11.76
C LEU A 166 -4.95 13.27 -10.83
N PHE A 167 -6.10 12.81 -10.39
CA PHE A 167 -6.26 11.54 -9.68
C PHE A 167 -7.31 10.67 -10.37
N TYR A 168 -7.12 9.36 -10.27
CA TYR A 168 -8.10 8.39 -10.77
C TYR A 168 -9.22 8.22 -9.76
N ARG A 169 -10.45 8.10 -10.27
CA ARG A 169 -11.64 7.89 -9.46
C ARG A 169 -12.61 6.99 -10.22
N ALA A 170 -12.99 5.86 -9.62
CA ALA A 170 -14.06 5.01 -10.17
C ALA A 170 -15.40 5.74 -10.05
N THR A 171 -16.13 5.80 -11.17
CA THR A 171 -17.48 6.38 -11.21
C THR A 171 -18.42 5.44 -11.96
N PRO A 172 -19.68 5.28 -11.51
CA PRO A 172 -20.69 4.58 -12.29
C PRO A 172 -20.87 5.24 -13.66
N GLN A 173 -20.96 4.42 -14.70
CA GLN A 173 -21.24 4.87 -16.06
C GLN A 173 -22.33 3.98 -16.68
N TRP A 174 -23.11 4.55 -17.58
CA TRP A 174 -24.08 3.81 -18.39
C TRP A 174 -23.43 3.21 -19.62
#